data_17341622bb38a2e8cea05e3c2af2d366
#
_entry.id   17341622bb38a2e8cea05e3c2af2d366
#
_cell.length_a   1.000
_cell.length_b   1.000
_cell.length_c   1.000
_cell.angle_alpha   90.00
_cell.angle_beta   90.00
_cell.angle_gamma   90.00
#
_symmetry.space_group_name_H-M   'P 1'
#
loop_
_entity.id
_entity.type
_entity.pdbx_description
1 polymer ?
#
loop_
_entity_poly.entity_id
_entity_poly.type
_entity_poly.pdbx_seq_one_letter_code
_entity_poly.pdbx_strand_id
1 'polypeptide(L)' 'MATVEELMNGAADARRVAQRALALAVREARADGWSWDRISAALGGAPNGETLRRNFGGEADAGS' A
#
# COMPACT_ATOMS: atom_id res chain seq x y z
N MET A 1 8.22 21.03 22.43
CA MET A 1 7.28 21.06 21.30
C MET A 1 8.03 20.83 20.02
N ALA A 2 7.52 19.95 19.15
CA ALA A 2 8.19 19.63 17.90
C ALA A 2 8.13 20.81 16.93
N THR A 3 9.19 21.01 16.17
CA THR A 3 9.22 22.01 15.11
C THR A 3 8.46 21.48 13.90
N VAL A 4 8.10 22.38 12.98
CA VAL A 4 7.45 21.96 11.73
C VAL A 4 8.35 20.99 10.97
N GLU A 5 9.65 21.23 10.97
CA GLU A 5 10.60 20.33 10.31
C GLU A 5 10.58 18.93 10.91
N GLU A 6 10.55 18.85 12.23
CA GLU A 6 10.46 17.56 12.92
C GLU A 6 9.13 16.85 12.62
N LEU A 7 8.05 17.61 12.55
CA LEU A 7 6.74 17.04 12.19
C LEU A 7 6.76 16.51 10.76
N MET A 8 7.38 17.23 9.84
CA MET A 8 7.50 16.78 8.45
C MET A 8 8.35 15.52 8.34
N ASN A 9 9.46 15.47 9.07
CA ASN A 9 10.32 14.29 9.08
C ASN A 9 9.58 13.07 9.64
N GLY A 10 8.81 13.28 10.71
CA GLY A 10 8.01 12.21 11.30
C GLY A 10 6.92 11.72 10.35
N ALA A 11 6.29 12.64 9.62
CA ALA A 11 5.27 12.28 8.65
C ALA A 11 5.88 11.48 7.49
N ALA A 12 7.07 11.86 7.02
CA ALA A 12 7.76 11.15 5.96
C ALA A 12 8.12 9.73 6.40
N ASP A 13 8.58 9.57 7.65
CA ASP A 13 8.89 8.26 8.19
C ASP A 13 7.64 7.39 8.32
N ALA A 14 6.56 7.96 8.82
CA ALA A 14 5.29 7.25 8.96
C ALA A 14 4.77 6.78 7.61
N ARG A 15 4.93 7.62 6.58
CA ARG A 15 4.50 7.25 5.23
C ARG A 15 5.31 6.08 4.70
N ARG A 16 6.62 6.06 4.93
CA ARG A 16 7.46 4.94 4.48
C ARG A 16 7.06 3.65 5.17
N VAL A 17 6.80 3.70 6.48
CA VAL A 17 6.36 2.53 7.24
C VAL A 17 5.00 2.06 6.74
N ALA A 18 4.07 2.99 6.52
CA ALA A 18 2.74 2.67 6.04
C ALA A 18 2.79 2.04 4.65
N GLN A 19 3.67 2.54 3.77
CA GLN A 19 3.79 1.98 2.43
C GLN A 19 4.37 0.57 2.45
N ARG A 20 5.30 0.28 3.35
CA ARG A 20 5.81 -1.08 3.49
C ARG A 20 4.74 -2.02 4.02
N ALA A 21 3.98 -1.58 5.00
CA ALA A 21 2.88 -2.36 5.54
C ALA A 21 1.82 -2.63 4.45
N LEU A 22 1.52 -1.61 3.65
CA LEU A 22 0.57 -1.75 2.56
C LEU A 22 1.08 -2.76 1.51
N ALA A 23 2.35 -2.66 1.13
CA ALA A 23 2.92 -3.58 0.15
C ALA A 23 2.86 -5.02 0.64
N LEU A 24 3.17 -5.24 1.91
CA LEU A 24 3.08 -6.59 2.50
C LEU A 24 1.64 -7.09 2.51
N ALA A 25 0.71 -6.24 2.94
CA ALA A 25 -0.70 -6.62 2.98
C ALA A 25 -1.24 -6.97 1.59
N VAL A 26 -0.88 -6.19 0.59
CA VAL A 26 -1.30 -6.44 -0.79
C VAL A 26 -0.72 -7.76 -1.27
N ARG A 27 0.56 -8.01 -1.00
CA ARG A 27 1.21 -9.26 -1.41
C ARG A 27 0.52 -10.47 -0.78
N GLU A 28 0.24 -10.39 0.51
CA GLU A 28 -0.43 -11.48 1.21
C GLU A 28 -1.86 -11.70 0.70
N ALA A 29 -2.58 -10.62 0.46
CA ALA A 29 -3.94 -10.71 -0.06
C ALA A 29 -3.94 -11.36 -1.45
N ARG A 30 -3.01 -10.97 -2.32
CA ARG A 30 -2.90 -11.55 -3.65
C ARG A 30 -2.54 -13.03 -3.58
N ALA A 31 -1.67 -13.39 -2.65
CA ALA A 31 -1.31 -14.80 -2.44
C ALA A 31 -2.52 -15.62 -2.00
N ASP A 32 -3.45 -15.00 -1.27
CA ASP A 32 -4.69 -15.64 -0.84
C ASP A 32 -5.80 -15.61 -1.93
N GLY A 33 -5.50 -15.04 -3.09
CA GLY A 33 -6.44 -15.02 -4.20
C GLY A 33 -7.39 -13.83 -4.22
N TRP A 34 -7.13 -12.79 -3.44
CA TRP A 34 -7.98 -11.60 -3.43
C TRP A 34 -7.87 -10.84 -4.75
N SER A 35 -9.01 -10.37 -5.24
CA SER A 35 -9.03 -9.47 -6.39
C SER A 35 -8.53 -8.09 -5.98
N TRP A 36 -8.09 -7.31 -6.96
CA TRP A 36 -7.67 -5.93 -6.70
C TRP A 36 -8.82 -5.10 -6.14
N ASP A 37 -10.04 -5.33 -6.62
CA ASP A 37 -11.21 -4.62 -6.12
C ASP A 37 -11.51 -4.97 -4.67
N ARG A 38 -11.34 -6.22 -4.30
CA ARG A 38 -11.53 -6.63 -2.91
C ARG A 38 -10.50 -5.99 -1.99
N ILE A 39 -9.25 -5.92 -2.43
CA ILE A 39 -8.19 -5.26 -1.67
C ILE A 39 -8.53 -3.79 -1.50
N SER A 40 -8.93 -3.12 -2.58
CA SER A 40 -9.32 -1.72 -2.53
C SER A 40 -10.46 -1.49 -1.54
N ALA A 41 -11.48 -2.35 -1.56
CA ALA A 41 -12.61 -2.23 -0.64
C ALA A 41 -12.16 -2.36 0.81
N ALA A 42 -11.25 -3.28 1.09
CA ALA A 42 -10.72 -3.47 2.44
C ALA A 42 -9.91 -2.27 2.91
N LEU A 43 -9.32 -1.53 1.99
CA LEU A 43 -8.55 -0.32 2.28
C LEU A 43 -9.43 0.94 2.37
N GLY A 44 -10.74 0.77 2.25
CA GLY A 44 -11.67 1.90 2.31
C GLY A 44 -12.00 2.51 0.95
N GLY A 45 -11.65 1.84 -0.14
CA GLY A 45 -11.94 2.30 -1.48
C GLY A 45 -10.85 3.14 -2.14
N ALA A 46 -9.79 3.46 -1.41
CA ALA A 46 -8.68 4.24 -1.95
C ALA A 46 -7.37 3.65 -1.43
N PRO A 47 -6.40 3.39 -2.30
CA PRO A 47 -6.48 3.53 -3.76
C PRO A 47 -7.44 2.52 -4.38
N ASN A 48 -7.96 2.83 -5.57
CA ASN A 48 -8.87 1.93 -6.24
C ASN A 48 -8.10 0.72 -6.82
N GLY A 49 -8.85 -0.31 -7.26
CA GLY A 49 -8.28 -1.54 -7.73
C GLY A 49 -7.31 -1.37 -8.90
N GLU A 50 -7.64 -0.47 -9.83
CA GLU A 50 -6.79 -0.19 -10.98
C GLU A 50 -5.45 0.43 -10.56
N THR A 51 -5.50 1.37 -9.61
CA THR A 51 -4.29 2.00 -9.08
C THR A 51 -3.43 0.96 -8.36
N LEU A 52 -4.06 0.09 -7.57
CA LEU A 52 -3.35 -0.98 -6.86
C LEU A 52 -2.67 -1.93 -7.86
N ARG A 53 -3.41 -2.33 -8.89
CA ARG A 53 -2.86 -3.20 -9.91
C ARG A 53 -1.65 -2.55 -10.59
N ARG A 54 -1.75 -1.26 -10.90
CA ARG A 54 -0.67 -0.53 -11.55
C ARG A 54 0.57 -0.43 -10.66
N ASN A 55 0.37 -0.18 -9.38
CA ASN A 55 1.48 0.05 -8.45
C ASN A 55 2.10 -1.24 -7.94
N PHE A 56 1.31 -2.29 -7.77
CA PHE A 56 1.77 -3.54 -7.14
C PHE A 56 1.70 -4.75 -8.08
N GLY A 57 0.90 -4.66 -9.14
CA GLY A 57 0.67 -5.80 -10.02
C GLY A 57 1.91 -6.29 -10.72
N GLY A 58 2.75 -5.36 -11.19
CA GLY A 58 3.98 -5.72 -11.87
C GLY A 58 4.91 -6.53 -10.98
N GLU A 59 5.00 -6.14 -9.73
CA GLU A 59 5.83 -6.83 -8.76
C GLU A 59 5.21 -8.16 -8.34
N ALA A 60 3.90 -8.17 -8.13
CA ALA A 60 3.17 -9.38 -7.76
C ALA A 60 3.17 -10.40 -8.90
N ASP A 61 3.09 -9.92 -10.13
CA ASP A 61 2.99 -10.77 -11.31
C ASP A 61 4.36 -11.17 -11.86
N ALA A 62 5.40 -10.47 -11.48
CA ALA A 62 6.75 -10.73 -11.98
C ALA A 62 7.25 -12.13 -11.62
N GLY A 63 6.74 -12.70 -10.55
CA GLY A 63 7.09 -14.03 -10.12
C GLY A 63 6.25 -15.14 -10.75
N SER A 64 5.26 -14.76 -11.51
CA SER A 64 4.39 -15.71 -12.19
C SER A 64 4.64 -15.76 -13.70
#